data_0a29cc275d8c7e4b13694ca285f18e41
#
_entry.id   0a29cc275d8c7e4b13694ca285f18e41
#
_cell.length_a   1.000
_cell.length_b   1.000
_cell.length_c   1.000
_cell.angle_alpha   90.00
_cell.angle_beta   90.00
_cell.angle_gamma   90.00
#
_symmetry.space_group_name_H-M   'P 1'
#
loop_
_entity.id
_entity.type
_entity.pdbx_description
1 polymer ?
#
loop_
_entity_poly.entity_id
_entity_poly.type
_entity_poly.pdbx_seq_one_letter_code
_entity_poly.pdbx_strand_id
1 'polypeptide(L)'
;MEREKIAEVIRSGKAVLGMEFGSTRIKAVLVDPEGNPIASGSHGWENRLENQIWTYSLKDIREGLQDCYAGLKQDVKEKYGETLTQLAAMGFSGMMHGYMAFDKDNELLVPFRTWRNTMTEDAAKELSELLSFNIPQRWSVAHLYQAILNKEPHVAEIQYVTTLAGYIHWMLTGEKVVGVGE
;
A
#
# COMPACT_ATOMS: atom_id res chain seq x y z
N MET A 1 -16.18 -32.86 -5.72
CA MET A 1 -14.74 -33.20 -5.48
C MET A 1 -13.84 -31.97 -5.45
N GLU A 2 -13.83 -31.12 -6.47
CA GLU A 2 -12.98 -29.91 -6.50
C GLU A 2 -13.32 -28.88 -5.39
N ARG A 3 -14.61 -28.56 -5.22
CA ARG A 3 -15.10 -27.65 -4.19
C ARG A 3 -14.70 -28.08 -2.77
N GLU A 4 -14.80 -29.37 -2.45
CA GLU A 4 -14.42 -29.91 -1.15
C GLU A 4 -12.91 -29.88 -0.92
N LYS A 5 -12.11 -30.09 -1.95
CA LYS A 5 -10.65 -29.95 -1.89
C LYS A 5 -10.26 -28.51 -1.56
N ILE A 6 -10.91 -27.52 -2.18
CA ILE A 6 -10.67 -26.10 -1.89
C ILE A 6 -11.15 -25.72 -0.49
N ALA A 7 -12.32 -26.21 -0.07
CA ALA A 7 -12.81 -26.01 1.29
C ALA A 7 -11.80 -26.52 2.34
N GLU A 8 -11.18 -27.67 2.10
CA GLU A 8 -10.12 -28.20 2.97
C GLU A 8 -8.86 -27.32 2.98
N VAL A 9 -8.44 -26.78 1.83
CA VAL A 9 -7.32 -25.81 1.75
C VAL A 9 -7.60 -24.58 2.62
N ILE A 10 -8.83 -24.07 2.60
CA ILE A 10 -9.25 -22.92 3.42
C ILE A 10 -9.26 -23.29 4.91
N ARG A 11 -9.90 -24.39 5.28
CA ARG A 11 -9.98 -24.86 6.69
C ARG A 11 -8.61 -25.12 7.30
N SER A 12 -7.70 -25.69 6.52
CA SER A 12 -6.34 -26.00 6.97
C SER A 12 -5.37 -24.82 6.94
N GLY A 13 -5.84 -23.61 6.54
CA GLY A 13 -5.02 -22.40 6.48
C GLY A 13 -3.90 -22.44 5.46
N LYS A 14 -4.03 -23.23 4.40
CA LYS A 14 -3.02 -23.36 3.34
C LYS A 14 -3.17 -22.34 2.20
N ALA A 15 -4.25 -21.57 2.21
CA ALA A 15 -4.49 -20.55 1.21
C ALA A 15 -3.56 -19.33 1.42
N VAL A 16 -3.17 -18.68 0.35
CA VAL A 16 -2.33 -17.48 0.33
C VAL A 16 -3.15 -16.29 -0.16
N LEU A 17 -3.01 -15.14 0.49
CA LEU A 17 -3.67 -13.88 0.14
C LEU A 17 -2.70 -12.92 -0.54
N GLY A 18 -3.06 -12.44 -1.73
CA GLY A 18 -2.47 -11.27 -2.37
C GLY A 18 -3.41 -10.08 -2.30
N MET A 19 -2.93 -8.89 -1.91
CA MET A 19 -3.68 -7.64 -1.97
C MET A 19 -2.93 -6.58 -2.75
N GLU A 20 -3.62 -5.91 -3.68
CA GLU A 20 -3.11 -4.80 -4.47
C GLU A 20 -3.83 -3.50 -4.10
N PHE A 21 -3.08 -2.47 -3.73
CA PHE A 21 -3.57 -1.11 -3.52
C PHE A 21 -3.32 -0.28 -4.78
N GLY A 22 -4.18 -0.47 -5.77
CA GLY A 22 -4.13 0.29 -7.03
C GLY A 22 -4.71 1.70 -6.90
N SER A 23 -4.55 2.53 -7.93
CA SER A 23 -4.95 3.96 -7.90
C SER A 23 -6.46 4.21 -7.89
N THR A 24 -7.26 3.23 -8.29
CA THR A 24 -8.74 3.36 -8.32
C THR A 24 -9.46 2.24 -7.57
N ARG A 25 -8.74 1.22 -7.17
CA ARG A 25 -9.32 0.04 -6.52
C ARG A 25 -8.28 -0.70 -5.69
N ILE A 26 -8.70 -1.13 -4.51
CA ILE A 26 -8.01 -2.16 -3.73
C ILE A 26 -8.59 -3.49 -4.15
N LYS A 27 -7.75 -4.49 -4.41
CA LYS A 27 -8.15 -5.85 -4.80
C LYS A 27 -7.51 -6.87 -3.88
N ALA A 28 -8.24 -7.92 -3.59
CA ALA A 28 -7.74 -9.08 -2.86
C ALA A 28 -8.03 -10.35 -3.66
N VAL A 29 -7.06 -11.24 -3.72
CA VAL A 29 -7.19 -12.56 -4.35
C VAL A 29 -6.66 -13.61 -3.39
N LEU A 30 -7.48 -14.60 -3.10
CA LEU A 30 -7.08 -15.81 -2.36
C LEU A 30 -6.71 -16.87 -3.38
N VAL A 31 -5.56 -17.49 -3.21
CA VAL A 31 -5.08 -18.58 -4.08
C VAL A 31 -4.86 -19.86 -3.29
N ASP A 32 -5.00 -21.00 -3.96
CA ASP A 32 -4.61 -22.29 -3.43
C ASP A 32 -3.08 -22.50 -3.48
N PRO A 33 -2.52 -23.59 -2.91
CA PRO A 33 -1.08 -23.86 -2.96
C PRO A 33 -0.51 -24.03 -4.39
N GLU A 34 -1.35 -24.33 -5.35
CA GLU A 34 -0.98 -24.46 -6.76
C GLU A 34 -1.00 -23.11 -7.51
N GLY A 35 -1.45 -22.03 -6.83
CA GLY A 35 -1.53 -20.67 -7.40
C GLY A 35 -2.84 -20.37 -8.15
N ASN A 36 -3.84 -21.22 -8.05
CA ASN A 36 -5.13 -20.98 -8.70
C ASN A 36 -5.98 -20.01 -7.87
N PRO A 37 -6.58 -18.96 -8.46
CA PRO A 37 -7.50 -18.07 -7.76
C PRO A 37 -8.75 -18.82 -7.31
N ILE A 38 -9.08 -18.72 -6.02
CA ILE A 38 -10.24 -19.39 -5.42
C ILE A 38 -11.31 -18.41 -4.94
N ALA A 39 -10.91 -17.25 -4.46
CA ALA A 39 -11.86 -16.21 -4.05
C ALA A 39 -11.25 -14.82 -4.27
N SER A 40 -12.10 -13.78 -4.30
CA SER A 40 -11.66 -12.40 -4.49
C SER A 40 -12.51 -11.41 -3.70
N GLY A 41 -11.93 -10.24 -3.43
CA GLY A 41 -12.61 -9.08 -2.88
C GLY A 41 -12.13 -7.81 -3.54
N SER A 42 -12.89 -6.74 -3.45
CA SER A 42 -12.46 -5.43 -3.97
C SER A 42 -13.14 -4.28 -3.27
N HIS A 43 -12.43 -3.13 -3.20
CA HIS A 43 -12.95 -1.86 -2.71
C HIS A 43 -12.59 -0.75 -3.71
N GLY A 44 -13.59 0.02 -4.15
CA GLY A 44 -13.36 1.20 -5.00
C GLY A 44 -12.99 2.40 -4.15
N TRP A 45 -11.93 3.12 -4.52
CA TRP A 45 -11.53 4.36 -3.88
C TRP A 45 -11.01 5.38 -4.88
N GLU A 46 -10.85 6.62 -4.45
CA GLU A 46 -10.40 7.70 -5.34
C GLU A 46 -9.30 8.53 -4.70
N ASN A 47 -8.34 8.91 -5.53
CA ASN A 47 -7.32 9.89 -5.20
C ASN A 47 -7.97 11.28 -5.16
N ARG A 48 -7.92 11.98 -4.02
CA ARG A 48 -8.52 13.30 -3.83
C ARG A 48 -7.48 14.39 -3.94
N LEU A 49 -7.87 15.53 -4.51
CA LEU A 49 -7.06 16.73 -4.52
C LEU A 49 -7.43 17.59 -3.29
N GLU A 50 -6.58 17.59 -2.28
CA GLU A 50 -6.74 18.35 -1.06
C GLU A 50 -5.59 19.35 -0.92
N ASN A 51 -5.90 20.66 -0.83
CA ASN A 51 -4.89 21.71 -0.75
C ASN A 51 -3.77 21.59 -1.82
N GLN A 52 -4.17 21.30 -3.05
CA GLN A 52 -3.28 21.07 -4.20
C GLN A 52 -2.41 19.82 -4.11
N ILE A 53 -2.68 18.89 -3.18
CA ILE A 53 -1.99 17.62 -3.02
C ILE A 53 -2.94 16.49 -3.39
N TRP A 54 -2.53 15.64 -4.34
CA TRP A 54 -3.20 14.38 -4.63
C TRP A 54 -2.89 13.37 -3.54
N THR A 55 -3.92 12.95 -2.80
CA THR A 55 -3.76 12.16 -1.58
C THR A 55 -4.85 11.11 -1.37
N TYR A 56 -4.57 10.14 -0.50
CA TYR A 56 -5.52 9.29 0.22
C TYR A 56 -5.28 9.48 1.72
N SER A 57 -6.34 9.54 2.53
CA SER A 57 -6.16 9.58 3.98
C SER A 57 -5.76 8.21 4.54
N LEU A 58 -5.10 8.19 5.71
CA LEU A 58 -4.83 6.92 6.41
C LEU A 58 -6.12 6.18 6.79
N LYS A 59 -7.22 6.91 6.96
CA LYS A 59 -8.54 6.35 7.19
C LYS A 59 -9.03 5.58 5.96
N ASP A 60 -8.96 6.18 4.77
CA ASP A 60 -9.37 5.53 3.53
C ASP A 60 -8.56 4.25 3.26
N ILE A 61 -7.25 4.29 3.55
CA ILE A 61 -6.37 3.11 3.40
C ILE A 61 -6.85 1.97 4.31
N ARG A 62 -7.13 2.26 5.59
CA ARG A 62 -7.57 1.24 6.57
C ARG A 62 -8.95 0.71 6.26
N GLU A 63 -9.91 1.60 6.01
CA GLU A 63 -11.29 1.21 5.68
C GLU A 63 -11.36 0.44 4.37
N GLY A 64 -10.60 0.86 3.36
CA GLY A 64 -10.55 0.17 2.08
C GLY A 64 -9.92 -1.23 2.18
N LEU A 65 -8.88 -1.41 3.01
CA LEU A 65 -8.32 -2.72 3.32
C LEU A 65 -9.36 -3.62 3.99
N GLN A 66 -10.03 -3.11 5.02
CA GLN A 66 -11.02 -3.87 5.79
C GLN A 66 -12.21 -4.28 4.92
N ASP A 67 -12.74 -3.37 4.12
CA ASP A 67 -13.89 -3.64 3.23
C ASP A 67 -13.51 -4.65 2.14
N CYS A 68 -12.35 -4.47 1.50
CA CYS A 68 -11.84 -5.41 0.51
C CYS A 68 -11.67 -6.83 1.09
N TYR A 69 -11.11 -6.94 2.29
CA TYR A 69 -10.95 -8.23 2.98
C TYR A 69 -12.29 -8.82 3.42
N ALA A 70 -13.23 -8.01 3.88
CA ALA A 70 -14.59 -8.46 4.21
C ALA A 70 -15.30 -9.03 2.98
N GLY A 71 -15.19 -8.36 1.83
CA GLY A 71 -15.71 -8.85 0.56
C GLY A 71 -15.10 -10.21 0.15
N LEU A 72 -13.79 -10.36 0.32
CA LEU A 72 -13.11 -11.64 0.09
C LEU A 72 -13.66 -12.75 1.00
N LYS A 73 -13.83 -12.48 2.30
CA LYS A 73 -14.41 -13.45 3.25
C LYS A 73 -15.83 -13.86 2.87
N GLN A 74 -16.60 -12.90 2.39
CA GLN A 74 -17.97 -13.17 1.92
C GLN A 74 -17.95 -14.08 0.67
N ASP A 75 -17.07 -13.81 -0.30
CA ASP A 75 -16.92 -14.65 -1.50
C ASP A 75 -16.50 -16.10 -1.15
N VAL A 76 -15.59 -16.26 -0.18
CA VAL A 76 -15.22 -17.57 0.36
C VAL A 76 -16.44 -18.27 0.95
N LYS A 77 -17.26 -17.56 1.75
CA LYS A 77 -18.45 -18.12 2.39
C LYS A 77 -19.50 -18.58 1.38
N GLU A 78 -19.73 -17.76 0.36
CA GLU A 78 -20.71 -18.06 -0.70
C GLU A 78 -20.28 -19.24 -1.59
N LYS A 79 -19.02 -19.28 -1.98
CA LYS A 79 -18.50 -20.33 -2.86
C LYS A 79 -18.30 -21.66 -2.18
N TYR A 80 -17.78 -21.66 -0.96
CA TYR A 80 -17.29 -22.87 -0.29
C TYR A 80 -18.02 -23.20 1.00
N GLY A 81 -18.80 -22.27 1.57
CA GLY A 81 -19.48 -22.44 2.86
C GLY A 81 -18.54 -22.26 4.07
N GLU A 82 -17.28 -21.90 3.83
CA GLU A 82 -16.22 -21.82 4.83
C GLU A 82 -16.07 -20.43 5.44
N THR A 83 -15.43 -20.38 6.59
CA THR A 83 -15.02 -19.12 7.23
C THR A 83 -13.49 -19.01 7.16
N LEU A 84 -12.98 -17.97 6.51
CA LEU A 84 -11.55 -17.72 6.43
C LEU A 84 -11.05 -17.18 7.79
N THR A 85 -10.29 -17.99 8.53
CA THR A 85 -9.76 -17.66 9.86
C THR A 85 -8.24 -17.60 9.91
N GLN A 86 -7.57 -18.24 8.96
CA GLN A 86 -6.11 -18.28 8.89
C GLN A 86 -5.64 -18.38 7.44
N LEU A 87 -4.41 -17.95 7.22
CA LEU A 87 -3.71 -17.97 5.93
C LEU A 87 -2.32 -18.55 6.09
N ALA A 88 -1.81 -19.21 5.06
CA ALA A 88 -0.42 -19.66 5.03
C ALA A 88 0.56 -18.48 4.92
N ALA A 89 0.19 -17.49 4.11
CA ALA A 89 0.95 -16.25 3.92
C ALA A 89 0.04 -15.15 3.35
N MET A 90 0.52 -13.90 3.45
CA MET A 90 -0.08 -12.77 2.75
C MET A 90 1.00 -11.87 2.18
N GLY A 91 0.71 -11.30 1.01
CA GLY A 91 1.58 -10.35 0.33
C GLY A 91 0.82 -9.12 -0.11
N PHE A 92 1.51 -7.98 -0.13
CA PHE A 92 0.93 -6.69 -0.50
C PHE A 92 1.71 -6.06 -1.64
N SER A 93 0.98 -5.45 -2.55
CA SER A 93 1.48 -4.56 -3.58
C SER A 93 0.77 -3.22 -3.42
N GLY A 94 1.48 -2.13 -3.52
CA GLY A 94 0.92 -0.78 -3.49
C GLY A 94 1.31 0.01 -4.73
N MET A 95 0.63 1.14 -4.93
CA MET A 95 1.11 2.13 -5.89
C MET A 95 2.55 2.48 -5.55
N MET A 96 3.44 2.25 -6.50
CA MET A 96 4.87 2.58 -6.33
C MET A 96 5.04 4.08 -6.17
N HIS A 97 6.14 4.50 -5.58
CA HIS A 97 6.48 5.89 -5.32
C HIS A 97 5.57 6.54 -4.28
N GLY A 98 5.62 7.85 -4.19
CA GLY A 98 4.89 8.62 -3.22
C GLY A 98 5.69 8.86 -1.93
N TYR A 99 5.14 9.67 -1.05
CA TYR A 99 5.85 10.16 0.11
C TYR A 99 4.93 10.16 1.33
N MET A 100 5.26 9.33 2.29
CA MET A 100 4.61 9.26 3.61
C MET A 100 5.69 9.48 4.67
N ALA A 101 5.63 10.59 5.39
CA ALA A 101 6.60 10.96 6.41
C ALA A 101 5.94 10.94 7.79
N PHE A 102 6.55 10.27 8.73
CA PHE A 102 6.04 10.06 10.10
C PHE A 102 7.03 10.59 11.13
N ASP A 103 6.48 11.09 12.23
CA ASP A 103 7.25 11.54 13.41
C ASP A 103 7.59 10.36 14.35
N LYS A 104 8.15 10.73 15.52
CA LYS A 104 8.52 9.79 16.60
C LYS A 104 7.32 9.07 17.25
N ASP A 105 6.13 9.67 17.17
CA ASP A 105 4.89 9.14 17.74
C ASP A 105 4.06 8.37 16.68
N ASN A 106 4.64 8.18 15.48
CA ASN A 106 4.03 7.51 14.33
C ASN A 106 2.84 8.27 13.71
N GLU A 107 2.78 9.58 13.92
CA GLU A 107 1.78 10.42 13.27
C GLU A 107 2.26 10.88 11.90
N LEU A 108 1.35 10.91 10.93
CA LEU A 108 1.64 11.37 9.58
C LEU A 108 1.81 12.89 9.57
N LEU A 109 3.01 13.37 9.29
CA LEU A 109 3.40 14.77 9.40
C LEU A 109 2.77 15.68 8.32
N VAL A 110 2.57 15.14 7.13
CA VAL A 110 1.96 15.84 5.99
C VAL A 110 1.05 14.88 5.24
N PRO A 111 0.05 15.36 4.45
CA PRO A 111 -0.77 14.48 3.64
C PRO A 111 0.09 13.56 2.76
N PHE A 112 -0.32 12.31 2.63
CA PHE A 112 0.34 11.36 1.72
C PHE A 112 0.42 11.94 0.30
N ARG A 113 1.63 12.21 -0.20
CA ARG A 113 1.85 12.71 -1.56
C ARG A 113 1.96 11.53 -2.50
N THR A 114 0.92 11.28 -3.29
CA THR A 114 0.88 10.15 -4.24
C THR A 114 1.75 10.40 -5.47
N TRP A 115 1.95 9.39 -6.30
CA TRP A 115 2.67 9.47 -7.56
C TRP A 115 2.14 10.53 -8.57
N ARG A 116 0.91 11.03 -8.35
CA ARG A 116 0.30 12.08 -9.19
C ARG A 116 0.85 13.48 -8.90
N ASN A 117 1.54 13.66 -7.79
CA ASN A 117 2.10 14.95 -7.44
C ASN A 117 3.40 15.20 -8.22
N THR A 118 3.49 16.36 -8.86
CA THR A 118 4.62 16.79 -9.68
C THR A 118 5.27 18.07 -9.17
N MET A 119 5.18 18.33 -7.87
CA MET A 119 5.69 19.54 -7.19
C MET A 119 7.20 19.49 -6.88
N THR A 120 7.95 18.60 -7.48
CA THR A 120 9.34 18.26 -7.09
C THR A 120 10.32 18.44 -8.26
N GLU A 121 10.06 19.42 -9.12
CA GLU A 121 10.85 19.64 -10.32
C GLU A 121 12.31 20.01 -10.01
N ASP A 122 12.53 20.94 -9.07
CA ASP A 122 13.88 21.39 -8.70
C ASP A 122 14.67 20.23 -8.08
N ALA A 123 14.06 19.51 -7.14
CA ALA A 123 14.69 18.36 -6.50
C ALA A 123 15.02 17.25 -7.51
N ALA A 124 14.10 16.93 -8.42
CA ALA A 124 14.32 15.91 -9.43
C ALA A 124 15.49 16.27 -10.35
N LYS A 125 15.60 17.55 -10.74
CA LYS A 125 16.69 18.05 -11.57
C LYS A 125 18.02 17.96 -10.85
N GLU A 126 18.13 18.53 -9.64
CA GLU A 126 19.37 18.53 -8.85
C GLU A 126 19.86 17.11 -8.52
N LEU A 127 18.94 16.25 -8.10
CA LEU A 127 19.28 14.85 -7.80
C LEU A 127 19.71 14.07 -9.04
N SER A 128 19.09 14.33 -10.20
CA SER A 128 19.46 13.67 -11.46
C SER A 128 20.87 14.08 -11.90
N GLU A 129 21.23 15.34 -11.75
CA GLU A 129 22.58 15.85 -12.04
C GLU A 129 23.61 15.25 -11.06
N LEU A 130 23.32 15.32 -9.76
CA LEU A 130 24.20 14.84 -8.68
C LEU A 130 24.52 13.35 -8.80
N LEU A 131 23.48 12.55 -9.07
CA LEU A 131 23.59 11.08 -9.10
C LEU A 131 23.93 10.54 -10.51
N SER A 132 24.00 11.41 -11.52
CA SER A 132 24.12 11.02 -12.94
C SER A 132 23.10 9.95 -13.34
N PHE A 133 21.89 10.06 -12.80
CA PHE A 133 20.79 9.12 -12.98
C PHE A 133 19.45 9.87 -13.02
N ASN A 134 18.55 9.47 -13.90
CA ASN A 134 17.24 10.12 -14.00
C ASN A 134 16.39 9.85 -12.76
N ILE A 135 16.13 10.88 -11.97
CA ILE A 135 15.25 10.86 -10.82
C ILE A 135 13.90 11.50 -11.19
N PRO A 136 12.83 10.70 -11.37
CA PRO A 136 11.51 11.24 -11.69
C PRO A 136 10.92 12.04 -10.53
N GLN A 137 10.14 13.06 -10.84
CA GLN A 137 9.47 13.93 -9.85
C GLN A 137 8.59 13.15 -8.85
N ARG A 138 8.00 12.02 -9.27
CA ARG A 138 7.10 11.19 -8.44
C ARG A 138 7.81 10.31 -7.40
N TRP A 139 9.13 10.23 -7.43
CA TRP A 139 9.88 9.39 -6.49
C TRP A 139 9.89 9.96 -5.08
N SER A 140 9.87 9.08 -4.08
CA SER A 140 9.87 9.45 -2.66
C SER A 140 11.07 10.33 -2.28
N VAL A 141 12.26 10.02 -2.83
CA VAL A 141 13.47 10.83 -2.60
C VAL A 141 13.34 12.24 -3.17
N ALA A 142 12.68 12.42 -4.32
CA ALA A 142 12.45 13.74 -4.89
C ALA A 142 11.49 14.57 -4.01
N HIS A 143 10.45 13.95 -3.45
CA HIS A 143 9.55 14.62 -2.51
C HIS A 143 10.25 15.02 -1.21
N LEU A 144 11.08 14.14 -0.63
CA LEU A 144 11.85 14.46 0.56
C LEU A 144 12.84 15.60 0.29
N TYR A 145 13.59 15.53 -0.81
CA TYR A 145 14.57 16.55 -1.14
C TYR A 145 13.90 17.89 -1.46
N GLN A 146 12.76 17.90 -2.14
CA GLN A 146 11.99 19.12 -2.37
C GLN A 146 11.50 19.75 -1.05
N ALA A 147 11.06 18.94 -0.10
CA ALA A 147 10.66 19.43 1.22
C ALA A 147 11.84 20.08 1.96
N ILE A 148 13.06 19.54 1.80
CA ILE A 148 14.30 20.12 2.34
C ILE A 148 14.60 21.45 1.65
N LEU A 149 14.58 21.52 0.32
CA LEU A 149 14.80 22.75 -0.44
C LEU A 149 13.82 23.87 -0.06
N ASN A 150 12.55 23.49 0.10
CA ASN A 150 11.47 24.41 0.51
C ASN A 150 11.52 24.76 2.00
N LYS A 151 12.39 24.15 2.80
CA LYS A 151 12.45 24.27 4.26
C LYS A 151 11.10 24.03 4.92
N GLU A 152 10.39 23.00 4.45
CA GLU A 152 9.09 22.63 5.02
C GLU A 152 9.24 22.25 6.50
N PRO A 153 8.41 22.78 7.42
CA PRO A 153 8.59 22.61 8.87
C PRO A 153 8.66 21.14 9.32
N HIS A 154 7.91 20.26 8.69
CA HIS A 154 7.84 18.85 9.05
C HIS A 154 9.17 18.10 8.87
N VAL A 155 10.10 18.62 8.06
CA VAL A 155 11.39 17.96 7.79
C VAL A 155 12.19 17.71 9.06
N ALA A 156 12.14 18.65 10.01
CA ALA A 156 12.85 18.52 11.28
C ALA A 156 12.27 17.44 12.22
N GLU A 157 11.05 17.00 11.97
CA GLU A 157 10.33 16.04 12.81
C GLU A 157 10.31 14.63 12.22
N ILE A 158 10.82 14.44 11.01
CA ILE A 158 10.80 13.15 10.33
C ILE A 158 11.64 12.12 11.07
N GLN A 159 11.03 11.01 11.43
CA GLN A 159 11.69 9.82 11.97
C GLN A 159 11.62 8.62 11.00
N TYR A 160 10.62 8.58 10.14
CA TYR A 160 10.43 7.48 9.19
C TYR A 160 9.77 7.98 7.91
N VAL A 161 10.31 7.55 6.78
CA VAL A 161 9.73 7.78 5.44
C VAL A 161 9.44 6.43 4.80
N THR A 162 8.28 6.30 4.18
CA THR A 162 7.88 5.06 3.52
C THR A 162 6.96 5.34 2.34
N THR A 163 6.68 4.29 1.59
CA THR A 163 5.65 4.24 0.54
C THR A 163 4.36 3.62 1.07
N LEU A 164 3.32 3.55 0.23
CA LEU A 164 2.06 2.92 0.61
C LEU A 164 2.22 1.44 0.99
N ALA A 165 2.99 0.67 0.23
CA ALA A 165 3.21 -0.75 0.53
C ALA A 165 3.96 -0.94 1.85
N GLY A 166 5.00 -0.15 2.10
CA GLY A 166 5.73 -0.16 3.36
C GLY A 166 4.86 0.24 4.56
N TYR A 167 3.97 1.24 4.39
CA TYR A 167 3.01 1.63 5.43
C TYR A 167 2.02 0.49 5.77
N ILE A 168 1.49 -0.20 4.75
CA ILE A 168 0.56 -1.31 4.96
C ILE A 168 1.27 -2.47 5.67
N HIS A 169 2.49 -2.80 5.24
CA HIS A 169 3.30 -3.81 5.91
C HIS A 169 3.50 -3.46 7.38
N TRP A 170 3.98 -2.24 7.67
CA TRP A 170 4.17 -1.79 9.04
C TRP A 170 2.88 -1.81 9.87
N MET A 171 1.77 -1.31 9.33
CA MET A 171 0.47 -1.31 10.01
C MET A 171 0.01 -2.71 10.45
N LEU A 172 0.30 -3.74 9.65
CA LEU A 172 -0.13 -5.11 9.89
C LEU A 172 0.84 -5.94 10.73
N THR A 173 2.14 -5.66 10.65
CA THR A 173 3.19 -6.46 11.30
C THR A 173 3.84 -5.76 12.49
N GLY A 174 3.75 -4.43 12.58
CA GLY A 174 4.51 -3.61 13.50
C GLY A 174 5.95 -3.32 13.03
N GLU A 175 6.41 -3.93 11.92
CA GLU A 175 7.77 -3.82 11.44
C GLU A 175 7.92 -2.72 10.38
N LYS A 176 8.83 -1.77 10.62
CA LYS A 176 9.15 -0.67 9.69
C LYS A 176 10.24 -1.10 8.72
N VAL A 177 9.84 -1.62 7.58
CA VAL A 177 10.73 -2.03 6.50
C VAL A 177 10.28 -1.45 5.17
N VAL A 178 11.22 -1.28 4.25
CA VAL A 178 10.96 -0.81 2.89
C VAL A 178 11.57 -1.84 1.93
N GLY A 179 10.86 -2.16 0.87
CA GLY A 179 11.35 -3.09 -0.16
C GLY A 179 12.50 -2.48 -0.97
N VAL A 180 13.35 -3.34 -1.54
CA VAL A 180 14.50 -2.90 -2.38
C VAL A 180 14.04 -2.13 -3.63
N GLY A 181 12.81 -2.34 -4.07
CA GLY A 181 12.23 -1.67 -5.25
C GLY A 181 11.43 -0.41 -4.97
N GLU A 182 11.48 0.12 -3.74
CA GLU A 182 10.68 1.29 -3.31
C GLU A 182 11.52 2.54 -3.09
#